data_711d77f8a2257df6cd76cd53ee81c33b
#
_entry.id   711d77f8a2257df6cd76cd53ee81c33b
#
_cell.length_a   1.000
_cell.length_b   1.000
_cell.length_c   1.000
_cell.angle_alpha   90.00
_cell.angle_beta   90.00
_cell.angle_gamma   90.00
#
_symmetry.space_group_name_H-M   'P 1'
#
loop_
_entity.id
_entity.type
_entity.pdbx_description
1 polymer ?
#
loop_
_entity_poly.entity_id
_entity_poly.type
_entity_poly.pdbx_seq_one_letter_code
_entity_poly.pdbx_strand_id
1 'polypeptide(L)'
;MPKGATETKTLKVGDLAPDFTLKAHGGRSVTLSELRGKNVFIAFYPLDWTPVXGAQMPSYEDDLSRFEEHNTQVLGISVDSVPSHEAWEKSVGGITYPLLSDFYPHGAVSEMYGVLRAEGMSERALFIIDKDGIIRFIDVHPIGEQPENEELFEVLRSLHSFA
;
A
#
# COMPACT_ATOMS: atom_id res chain seq x y z
N MET A 1 3.03 -21.56 -5.93
CA MET A 1 3.26 -20.18 -5.54
C MET A 1 3.11 -20.02 -4.04
N PRO A 2 4.17 -19.69 -3.33
CA PRO A 2 4.00 -19.49 -1.89
C PRO A 2 3.12 -18.29 -1.63
N LYS A 3 2.22 -18.44 -0.71
CA LYS A 3 1.38 -17.32 -0.31
C LYS A 3 2.03 -16.57 0.83
N GLY A 4 1.80 -15.29 0.88
CA GLY A 4 2.23 -14.50 1.99
C GLY A 4 1.37 -14.74 3.22
N ALA A 5 1.82 -14.24 4.35
CA ALA A 5 1.03 -14.32 5.57
C ALA A 5 -0.20 -13.44 5.43
N THR A 6 -1.30 -13.86 6.05
CA THR A 6 -2.58 -13.16 5.96
C THR A 6 -2.94 -12.41 7.22
N GLU A 7 -1.98 -12.27 8.12
CA GLU A 7 -2.11 -11.39 9.28
C GLU A 7 -0.73 -10.84 9.59
N THR A 8 -0.68 -9.78 10.38
CA THR A 8 0.58 -9.17 10.79
C THR A 8 0.72 -9.29 12.30
N LYS A 9 1.80 -8.75 12.85
CA LYS A 9 2.01 -8.76 14.30
C LYS A 9 0.88 -8.07 15.05
N THR A 10 0.19 -7.13 14.40
CA THR A 10 -0.78 -6.29 15.08
C THR A 10 -2.19 -6.36 14.50
N LEU A 11 -2.38 -6.91 13.29
CA LEU A 11 -3.65 -6.79 12.57
C LEU A 11 -4.03 -8.10 11.89
N LYS A 12 -5.35 -8.28 11.76
CA LYS A 12 -5.90 -9.38 10.98
C LYS A 12 -7.11 -8.89 10.19
N VAL A 13 -7.54 -9.66 9.23
CA VAL A 13 -8.75 -9.36 8.45
C VAL A 13 -9.92 -9.22 9.41
N GLY A 14 -10.73 -8.19 9.20
CA GLY A 14 -11.84 -7.85 10.06
C GLY A 14 -11.55 -6.73 11.04
N ASP A 15 -10.29 -6.41 11.25
CA ASP A 15 -9.93 -5.29 12.13
C ASP A 15 -10.18 -3.95 11.45
N LEU A 16 -10.44 -2.93 12.25
CA LEU A 16 -10.45 -1.56 11.75
C LEU A 16 -9.01 -1.15 11.43
N ALA A 17 -8.79 -0.61 10.24
CA ALA A 17 -7.45 -0.19 9.85
C ALA A 17 -7.03 1.03 10.67
N PRO A 18 -5.84 1.02 11.27
CA PRO A 18 -5.38 2.18 12.03
C PRO A 18 -5.26 3.42 11.18
N ASP A 19 -5.72 4.55 11.70
CA ASP A 19 -5.65 5.81 10.98
C ASP A 19 -4.23 6.36 10.97
N PHE A 20 -3.93 7.16 9.97
CA PHE A 20 -2.65 7.85 9.87
C PHE A 20 -2.79 9.03 8.94
N THR A 21 -1.83 9.96 9.04
CA THR A 21 -1.66 11.05 8.09
C THR A 21 -0.19 11.07 7.69
N LEU A 22 0.07 10.99 6.38
CA LEU A 22 1.44 11.01 5.87
C LEU A 22 1.51 11.92 4.66
N LYS A 23 2.68 12.55 4.49
CA LYS A 23 2.96 13.36 3.31
C LYS A 23 3.30 12.46 2.14
N ALA A 24 3.02 12.95 0.94
CA ALA A 24 3.28 12.25 -0.31
C ALA A 24 4.02 13.15 -1.27
N HIS A 25 4.56 12.55 -2.31
CA HIS A 25 5.12 13.32 -3.40
C HIS A 25 4.02 14.16 -4.06
N GLY A 26 4.42 15.23 -4.74
CA GLY A 26 3.47 16.12 -5.39
C GLY A 26 2.81 17.11 -4.45
N GLY A 27 3.38 17.33 -3.26
CA GLY A 27 2.87 18.33 -2.34
C GLY A 27 1.59 17.93 -1.63
N ARG A 28 1.28 16.64 -1.62
CA ARG A 28 0.02 16.13 -1.05
C ARG A 28 0.23 15.60 0.36
N SER A 29 -0.88 15.52 1.08
CA SER A 29 -0.95 14.83 2.37
C SER A 29 -2.17 13.94 2.33
N VAL A 30 -2.09 12.75 2.91
CA VAL A 30 -3.20 11.80 2.91
C VAL A 30 -3.49 11.35 4.33
N THR A 31 -4.76 11.44 4.72
CA THR A 31 -5.26 10.89 5.98
C THR A 31 -6.20 9.75 5.64
N LEU A 32 -5.89 8.54 6.15
CA LEU A 32 -6.65 7.36 5.75
C LEU A 32 -8.15 7.52 6.04
N SER A 33 -8.49 8.04 7.22
CA SER A 33 -9.91 8.14 7.59
C SER A 33 -10.69 9.10 6.71
N GLU A 34 -10.02 9.99 5.98
CA GLU A 34 -10.71 10.89 5.06
C GLU A 34 -11.09 10.22 3.76
N LEU A 35 -10.66 8.96 3.56
CA LEU A 35 -10.99 8.22 2.35
C LEU A 35 -12.21 7.30 2.53
N ARG A 36 -12.91 7.39 3.67
CA ARG A 36 -14.11 6.58 3.87
C ARG A 36 -15.10 6.79 2.74
N GLY A 37 -15.75 5.72 2.33
CA GLY A 37 -16.62 5.71 1.16
C GLY A 37 -15.95 5.13 -0.06
N LYS A 38 -14.62 4.98 0.00
CA LYS A 38 -13.85 4.31 -1.04
C LYS A 38 -13.15 3.12 -0.43
N ASN A 39 -12.89 2.11 -1.25
CA ASN A 39 -11.92 1.09 -0.86
C ASN A 39 -10.53 1.71 -0.94
N VAL A 40 -9.61 1.21 -0.13
CA VAL A 40 -8.23 1.67 -0.17
C VAL A 40 -7.31 0.46 -0.29
N PHE A 41 -6.43 0.49 -1.28
CA PHE A 41 -5.39 -0.51 -1.43
C PHE A 41 -4.08 0.12 -0.99
N ILE A 42 -3.47 -0.43 0.06
CA ILE A 42 -2.17 0.05 0.55
C ILE A 42 -1.11 -0.98 0.21
N ALA A 43 -0.06 -0.53 -0.46
CA ALA A 43 1.11 -1.35 -0.73
C ALA A 43 2.29 -0.79 0.07
N PHE A 44 2.62 -1.45 1.19
CA PHE A 44 3.89 -1.18 1.87
C PHE A 44 4.99 -1.84 1.06
N TYR A 45 6.12 -1.18 0.88
CA TYR A 45 7.26 -1.74 0.17
C TYR A 45 8.55 -1.29 0.87
N PRO A 46 9.63 -2.06 0.69
CA PRO A 46 10.83 -1.78 1.50
C PRO A 46 11.47 -0.43 1.21
N LEU A 47 11.86 -0.17 -0.02
CA LEU A 47 12.60 1.07 -0.33
C LEU A 47 12.45 1.42 -1.81
N ASP A 48 12.36 2.72 -2.08
CA ASP A 48 12.57 3.24 -3.43
C ASP A 48 13.90 2.74 -3.96
N TRP A 49 14.07 2.74 -5.28
CA TRP A 49 15.35 2.48 -5.94
C TRP A 49 15.80 1.02 -5.89
N THR A 50 14.87 0.10 -5.59
CA THR A 50 15.21 -1.32 -5.53
C THR A 50 14.49 -2.08 -6.64
N PRO A 51 15.02 -3.24 -7.08
CA PRO A 51 14.48 -3.88 -8.28
C PRO A 51 13.03 -4.30 -8.20
N VAL A 52 12.60 -4.96 -7.14
CA VAL A 52 11.22 -5.41 -7.09
C VAL A 52 10.24 -4.23 -7.03
N UNK A 53 10.40 -3.21 -6.34
CA UNK A 53 9.75 -2.31 -6.27
C UNK A 53 9.65 -1.70 -7.28
N GLY A 54 10.71 -1.52 -8.13
CA GLY A 54 10.71 -0.82 -9.39
C GLY A 54 9.83 -1.42 -10.46
N ALA A 55 9.47 -2.68 -10.32
CA ALA A 55 8.49 -3.30 -11.21
C ALA A 55 7.10 -3.29 -10.59
N GLN A 56 7.03 -3.52 -9.27
CA GLN A 56 5.75 -3.64 -8.59
C GLN A 56 4.96 -2.33 -8.61
N MET A 57 5.58 -1.25 -8.18
CA MET A 57 4.84 -0.01 -7.99
C MET A 57 4.38 0.60 -9.32
N PRO A 58 5.18 0.57 -10.39
CA PRO A 58 4.64 1.01 -11.69
C PRO A 58 3.52 0.12 -12.22
N SER A 59 3.47 -1.16 -11.84
CA SER A 59 2.39 -2.01 -12.31
C SER A 59 1.03 -1.52 -11.80
N TYR A 60 0.99 -0.91 -10.62
CA TYR A 60 -0.26 -0.35 -10.12
C TYR A 60 -0.66 0.89 -10.90
N GLU A 61 0.32 1.67 -11.33
CA GLU A 61 0.02 2.82 -12.19
C GLU A 61 -0.57 2.35 -13.51
N ASP A 62 -0.02 1.28 -14.08
CA ASP A 62 -0.55 0.72 -15.33
C ASP A 62 -1.98 0.25 -15.17
N ASP A 63 -2.35 -0.22 -14.00
CA ASP A 63 -3.70 -0.75 -13.72
C ASP A 63 -4.59 0.26 -13.00
N LEU A 64 -4.19 1.54 -12.97
CA LEU A 64 -4.89 2.50 -12.13
C LEU A 64 -6.37 2.63 -12.50
N SER A 65 -6.69 2.58 -13.80
CA SER A 65 -8.09 2.67 -14.20
C SER A 65 -8.91 1.49 -13.68
N ARG A 66 -8.30 0.31 -13.57
CA ARG A 66 -9.02 -0.84 -13.01
C ARG A 66 -9.32 -0.64 -11.53
N PHE A 67 -8.35 -0.08 -10.78
CA PHE A 67 -8.62 0.24 -9.38
C PHE A 67 -9.74 1.27 -9.27
N GLU A 68 -9.73 2.27 -10.14
CA GLU A 68 -10.77 3.29 -10.12
C GLU A 68 -12.14 2.71 -10.44
N GLU A 69 -12.20 1.73 -11.35
CA GLU A 69 -13.46 1.06 -11.65
C GLU A 69 -14.06 0.37 -10.42
N HIS A 70 -13.20 -0.02 -9.49
CA HIS A 70 -13.64 -0.63 -8.23
C HIS A 70 -13.74 0.38 -7.09
N ASN A 71 -13.78 1.67 -7.41
CA ASN A 71 -13.88 2.72 -6.40
C ASN A 71 -12.77 2.59 -5.36
N THR A 72 -11.55 2.38 -5.82
CA THR A 72 -10.41 2.07 -4.95
C THR A 72 -9.30 3.10 -5.12
N GLN A 73 -8.86 3.67 -4.01
CA GLN A 73 -7.68 4.54 -3.96
C GLN A 73 -6.45 3.69 -3.71
N VAL A 74 -5.43 3.86 -4.54
CA VAL A 74 -4.14 3.17 -4.36
C VAL A 74 -3.21 4.09 -3.55
N LEU A 75 -2.52 3.52 -2.57
CA LEU A 75 -1.51 4.23 -1.77
C LEU A 75 -0.28 3.35 -1.66
N GLY A 76 0.90 3.91 -1.94
CA GLY A 76 2.15 3.23 -1.64
C GLY A 76 2.76 3.83 -0.39
N ILE A 77 3.42 3.01 0.45
CA ILE A 77 4.05 3.50 1.67
C ILE A 77 5.42 2.85 1.83
N SER A 78 6.44 3.68 2.02
CA SER A 78 7.76 3.19 2.44
C SER A 78 8.34 4.16 3.43
N VAL A 79 9.51 3.83 4.00
CA VAL A 79 10.19 4.71 4.95
C VAL A 79 11.02 5.78 4.27
N ASP A 80 11.01 5.84 2.95
CA ASP A 80 11.75 6.85 2.20
C ASP A 80 11.19 8.25 2.42
N SER A 81 12.02 9.25 2.20
CA SER A 81 11.62 10.65 2.29
C SER A 81 10.79 11.06 1.06
N VAL A 82 10.06 12.18 1.20
CA VAL A 82 9.33 12.73 0.06
C VAL A 82 10.26 13.06 -1.12
N PRO A 83 11.42 13.71 -0.91
CA PRO A 83 12.30 13.93 -2.05
C PRO A 83 12.76 12.66 -2.76
N SER A 84 12.98 11.57 -2.01
CA SER A 84 13.29 10.29 -2.65
C SER A 84 12.12 9.84 -3.53
N HIS A 85 10.90 9.87 -2.99
CA HIS A 85 9.71 9.50 -3.77
C HIS A 85 9.59 10.33 -5.04
N GLU A 86 9.85 11.64 -4.94
CA GLU A 86 9.69 12.52 -6.10
C GLU A 86 10.67 12.18 -7.19
N ALA A 87 11.92 11.92 -6.83
CA ALA A 87 12.92 11.57 -7.84
C ALA A 87 12.66 10.18 -8.40
N TRP A 88 12.31 9.25 -7.52
CA TRP A 88 12.13 7.87 -7.94
C TRP A 88 10.93 7.69 -8.88
N GLU A 89 9.79 8.34 -8.56
CA GLU A 89 8.62 8.17 -9.41
C GLU A 89 8.89 8.65 -10.83
N LYS A 90 9.68 9.72 -10.97
CA LYS A 90 10.05 10.18 -12.29
C LYS A 90 10.93 9.16 -13.00
N SER A 91 11.85 8.55 -12.26
CA SER A 91 12.79 7.61 -12.85
C SER A 91 12.13 6.36 -13.39
N VAL A 92 10.96 5.99 -12.83
CA VAL A 92 10.25 4.77 -13.28
C VAL A 92 9.09 5.09 -14.23
N GLY A 93 9.03 6.31 -14.74
CA GLY A 93 8.05 6.66 -15.78
C GLY A 93 6.80 7.36 -15.28
N GLY A 94 6.76 7.72 -14.01
CA GLY A 94 5.64 8.48 -13.44
C GLY A 94 4.70 7.61 -12.65
N ILE A 95 4.48 8.01 -11.40
CA ILE A 95 3.50 7.38 -10.53
C ILE A 95 2.59 8.48 -10.01
N THR A 96 1.31 8.42 -10.36
CA THR A 96 0.38 9.49 -10.00
C THR A 96 -0.39 9.21 -8.72
N TYR A 97 -0.51 7.94 -8.32
CA TYR A 97 -1.12 7.67 -7.01
C TYR A 97 -0.13 8.08 -5.92
N PRO A 98 -0.60 8.40 -4.71
CA PRO A 98 0.31 8.91 -3.68
C PRO A 98 1.33 7.86 -3.22
N LEU A 99 2.61 8.27 -3.21
CA LEU A 99 3.67 7.53 -2.53
C LEU A 99 3.90 8.23 -1.20
N LEU A 100 3.51 7.59 -0.13
CA LEU A 100 3.49 8.18 1.21
C LEU A 100 4.81 7.91 1.92
N SER A 101 5.25 8.89 2.69
CA SER A 101 6.55 8.87 3.33
C SER A 101 6.40 8.58 4.82
N ASP A 102 6.78 7.37 5.22
CA ASP A 102 6.77 6.94 6.62
C ASP A 102 8.17 7.19 7.23
N PHE A 103 8.72 8.37 6.93
CA PHE A 103 10.10 8.70 7.20
C PHE A 103 10.30 9.12 8.66
N TYR A 104 9.36 9.91 9.20
CA TYR A 104 9.52 10.42 10.55
C TYR A 104 8.16 10.58 11.25
N PRO A 105 7.97 10.03 12.45
CA PRO A 105 8.91 9.14 13.16
C PRO A 105 9.14 7.90 12.32
N HIS A 106 10.39 7.48 12.25
CA HIS A 106 10.81 6.47 11.29
C HIS A 106 9.99 5.19 11.41
N GLY A 107 9.28 4.83 10.35
CA GLY A 107 8.56 3.58 10.30
C GLY A 107 7.36 3.50 11.21
N ALA A 108 6.86 4.63 11.72
CA ALA A 108 5.79 4.58 12.73
C ALA A 108 4.52 3.94 12.20
N VAL A 109 4.13 4.24 10.96
CA VAL A 109 2.93 3.65 10.39
C VAL A 109 3.17 2.18 10.06
N SER A 110 4.35 1.85 9.51
CA SER A 110 4.70 0.45 9.26
C SER A 110 4.63 -0.36 10.54
N GLU A 111 5.12 0.21 11.65
CA GLU A 111 5.08 -0.48 12.94
C GLU A 111 3.64 -0.66 13.43
N MET A 112 2.83 0.37 13.28
CA MET A 112 1.42 0.32 13.68
C MET A 112 0.68 -0.77 12.91
N TYR A 113 1.03 -0.96 11.64
CA TYR A 113 0.43 -2.00 10.80
C TYR A 113 1.10 -3.35 10.99
N GLY A 114 2.15 -3.44 11.81
CA GLY A 114 2.79 -4.71 12.14
C GLY A 114 3.71 -5.22 11.05
N VAL A 115 4.23 -4.33 10.21
CA VAL A 115 5.05 -4.73 9.05
C VAL A 115 6.44 -4.10 9.02
N LEU A 116 6.87 -3.47 10.11
CA LEU A 116 8.22 -2.88 10.14
C LEU A 116 9.24 -3.96 10.47
N ARG A 117 10.24 -4.11 9.60
CA ARG A 117 11.31 -5.08 9.80
C ARG A 117 12.37 -4.53 10.74
N ALA A 118 13.14 -5.44 11.32
CA ALA A 118 14.24 -5.05 12.24
C ALA A 118 15.27 -4.17 11.55
N GLU A 119 15.42 -4.32 10.20
CA GLU A 119 16.37 -3.49 9.45
C GLU A 119 15.89 -2.06 9.27
N GLY A 120 14.67 -1.75 9.66
CA GLY A 120 14.17 -0.37 9.57
C GLY A 120 13.38 -0.05 8.31
N MET A 121 13.06 -1.04 7.51
CA MET A 121 12.20 -0.85 6.35
C MET A 121 10.99 -1.76 6.48
N SER A 122 9.97 -1.53 5.65
CA SER A 122 8.77 -2.35 5.78
C SER A 122 8.91 -3.65 4.98
N GLU A 123 8.08 -4.63 5.37
CA GLU A 123 7.81 -5.80 4.55
C GLU A 123 7.18 -5.35 3.24
N ARG A 124 7.11 -6.28 2.28
CA ARG A 124 6.30 -6.10 1.08
C ARG A 124 4.91 -6.59 1.44
N ALA A 125 4.06 -5.67 1.88
CA ALA A 125 2.79 -6.06 2.51
C ALA A 125 1.64 -5.29 1.89
N LEU A 126 0.59 -6.02 1.52
CA LEU A 126 -0.57 -5.45 0.84
C LEU A 126 -1.79 -5.55 1.75
N PHE A 127 -2.56 -4.47 1.77
CA PHE A 127 -3.82 -4.42 2.51
C PHE A 127 -4.91 -3.89 1.60
N ILE A 128 -6.09 -4.50 1.65
CA ILE A 128 -7.28 -3.87 1.06
C ILE A 128 -8.23 -3.57 2.22
N ILE A 129 -8.67 -2.32 2.26
CA ILE A 129 -9.53 -1.78 3.31
C ILE A 129 -10.81 -1.36 2.63
N ASP A 130 -11.97 -1.74 3.18
CA ASP A 130 -13.22 -1.44 2.52
C ASP A 130 -13.68 0.00 2.83
N LYS A 131 -14.82 0.38 2.27
CA LYS A 131 -15.30 1.74 2.37
C LYS A 131 -15.64 2.17 3.79
N ASP A 132 -15.77 1.22 4.71
CA ASP A 132 -16.04 1.49 6.12
C ASP A 132 -14.80 1.43 6.98
N GLY A 133 -13.62 1.21 6.38
CA GLY A 133 -12.36 1.21 7.10
C GLY A 133 -11.96 -0.14 7.65
N ILE A 134 -12.64 -1.22 7.23
CA ILE A 134 -12.35 -2.56 7.74
C ILE A 134 -11.39 -3.26 6.78
N ILE A 135 -10.37 -3.89 7.36
CA ILE A 135 -9.39 -4.65 6.56
C ILE A 135 -10.07 -5.90 6.02
N ARG A 136 -10.01 -6.09 4.70
CA ARG A 136 -10.62 -7.25 4.04
C ARG A 136 -9.59 -8.19 3.44
N PHE A 137 -8.34 -7.78 3.32
CA PHE A 137 -7.30 -8.59 2.70
C PHE A 137 -5.96 -8.14 3.24
N ILE A 138 -5.11 -9.11 3.58
CA ILE A 138 -3.72 -8.88 3.95
C ILE A 138 -2.87 -9.92 3.25
N ASP A 139 -1.76 -9.46 2.65
CA ASP A 139 -0.77 -10.35 2.07
C ASP A 139 0.61 -9.79 2.44
N VAL A 140 1.27 -10.41 3.42
CA VAL A 140 2.67 -10.09 3.71
C VAL A 140 3.49 -10.98 2.79
N HIS A 141 3.83 -10.44 1.64
CA HIS A 141 4.40 -11.19 0.53
C HIS A 141 5.88 -11.45 0.75
N PRO A 142 6.43 -12.54 0.20
CA PRO A 142 7.89 -12.73 0.26
C PRO A 142 8.59 -11.49 -0.28
N ILE A 143 9.59 -11.01 0.45
CA ILE A 143 10.13 -9.68 0.20
C ILE A 143 10.79 -9.57 -1.16
N GLY A 144 11.30 -10.66 -1.70
CA GLY A 144 11.98 -10.67 -2.99
C GLY A 144 11.09 -10.95 -4.18
N GLU A 145 9.76 -11.00 -4.00
CA GLU A 145 8.84 -11.38 -5.08
C GLU A 145 7.80 -10.30 -5.30
N GLN A 146 7.43 -10.11 -6.55
CA GLN A 146 6.37 -9.17 -6.90
C GLN A 146 5.01 -9.86 -6.77
N PRO A 147 4.07 -9.27 -6.01
CA PRO A 147 2.73 -9.88 -5.93
C PRO A 147 1.96 -9.75 -7.24
N GLU A 148 1.00 -10.65 -7.43
CA GLU A 148 0.16 -10.67 -8.63
C GLU A 148 -1.01 -9.72 -8.48
N ASN A 149 -1.19 -8.81 -9.44
CA ASN A 149 -2.29 -7.84 -9.36
C ASN A 149 -3.66 -8.49 -9.47
N GLU A 150 -3.78 -9.61 -10.20
CA GLU A 150 -5.09 -10.22 -10.38
C GLU A 150 -5.72 -10.67 -9.08
N GLU A 151 -4.92 -11.07 -8.10
CA GLU A 151 -5.47 -11.44 -6.80
C GLU A 151 -6.18 -10.25 -6.14
N LEU A 152 -5.60 -9.05 -6.29
CA LEU A 152 -6.22 -7.85 -5.75
C LEU A 152 -7.58 -7.59 -6.38
N PHE A 153 -7.66 -7.77 -7.70
CA PHE A 153 -8.93 -7.51 -8.38
C PHE A 153 -9.99 -8.54 -8.04
N GLU A 154 -9.58 -9.79 -7.77
CA GLU A 154 -10.53 -10.78 -7.28
C GLU A 154 -11.12 -10.35 -5.94
N VAL A 155 -10.28 -9.85 -5.03
CA VAL A 155 -10.76 -9.38 -3.74
C VAL A 155 -11.71 -8.19 -3.93
N LEU A 156 -11.32 -7.23 -4.77
CA LEU A 156 -12.15 -6.05 -4.97
C LEU A 156 -13.50 -6.40 -5.58
N ARG A 157 -13.54 -7.36 -6.50
CA ARG A 157 -14.81 -7.82 -7.05
C ARG A 157 -15.71 -8.42 -5.96
N SER A 158 -15.12 -9.16 -5.03
CA SER A 158 -15.91 -9.78 -3.97
C SER A 158 -16.52 -8.73 -3.04
N LEU A 159 -15.82 -7.61 -2.83
CA LEU A 159 -16.36 -6.53 -2.00
C LEU A 159 -17.54 -5.86 -2.68
N HIS A 160 -17.53 -5.79 -4.01
CA HIS A 160 -18.61 -5.20 -4.77
C HIS A 160 -19.92 -5.95 -4.54
N SER A 161 -19.83 -7.28 -4.35
CA SER A 161 -21.01 -8.12 -4.16
C SER A 161 -21.77 -7.79 -2.89
N PHE A 162 -21.16 -7.11 -1.94
CA PHE A 162 -21.77 -6.76 -0.66
C PHE A 162 -22.18 -5.30 -0.57
N ALA A 163 -22.14 -4.60 -1.68
CA ALA A 163 -22.49 -3.18 -1.69
C ALA A 163 -23.99 -2.95 -1.49
#